data_5d992d27583aca44d4666ae54d1514f6
#
_entry.id   5d992d27583aca44d4666ae54d1514f6
#
_cell.length_a   1.000
_cell.length_b   1.000
_cell.length_c   1.000
_cell.angle_alpha   90.00
_cell.angle_beta   90.00
_cell.angle_gamma   90.00
#
_symmetry.space_group_name_H-M   'P 1'
#
loop_
_entity.id
_entity.type
_entity.pdbx_description
1 polymer ?
#
loop_
_entity_poly.entity_id
_entity_poly.type
_entity_poly.pdbx_seq_one_letter_code
_entity_poly.pdbx_strand_id
1 'polypeptide(L)'
;MKWAIRDLLNPVATRSLLYGADPFDLEYILKKIDNIKVKSGKQIQAVWLDEWHAKIDRYSQLRDEAEAKGNKISAKAYAKMVTQCHYACFMINIEDLEHKTEIYKGLEESYRRYIKLCRNKVEYVEIDTKYGKIPAYIHYPDSGRKTDYPVAVTYSGIGSCKEELEMLSAPLNERGIAVITPDMPGAGAAIIHNNIKCGGKQIEAAFDGIYKFIKNHKKLNEKNIANFGLCMGGGYAFRATVKNPKVKACVSLFPLLMNFADQGNIPVWMKRGKWSSYQYADDYLEGMKTLEEGTHKADFLMVYSSDDNWMTPEASQKLLDKAQGYKESIHIQDKPAYVSEETIMHAMPVGEQYHWVKHIAADFIAERLNGGNK
;
A
#
# COMPACT_ATOMS: atom_id res chain seq x y z
N MET A 1 -6.52 30.19 5.93
CA MET A 1 -5.64 29.97 4.74
C MET A 1 -4.43 29.09 5.01
N LYS A 2 -3.81 29.11 6.18
CA LYS A 2 -2.70 28.22 6.53
C LYS A 2 -3.10 26.73 6.59
N TRP A 3 -4.31 26.42 6.98
CA TRP A 3 -4.85 25.06 7.07
C TRP A 3 -5.12 24.42 5.70
N ALA A 4 -5.61 25.17 4.72
CA ALA A 4 -5.94 24.63 3.39
C ALA A 4 -4.76 23.99 2.65
N ILE A 5 -3.51 24.35 2.95
CA ILE A 5 -2.32 23.74 2.33
C ILE A 5 -1.93 22.47 3.05
N ARG A 6 -2.01 22.47 4.38
CA ARG A 6 -1.83 21.24 5.16
C ARG A 6 -2.88 20.21 4.75
N ASP A 7 -4.13 20.62 4.50
CA ASP A 7 -5.19 19.73 4.04
C ASP A 7 -4.89 19.13 2.65
N LEU A 8 -4.33 19.92 1.72
CA LEU A 8 -3.92 19.41 0.40
C LEU A 8 -2.75 18.42 0.46
N LEU A 9 -1.83 18.61 1.41
CA LEU A 9 -0.69 17.73 1.63
C LEU A 9 -0.99 16.58 2.60
N ASN A 10 -2.12 16.64 3.31
CA ASN A 10 -2.44 15.72 4.39
C ASN A 10 -2.40 14.23 3.95
N PRO A 11 -2.97 13.81 2.80
CA PRO A 11 -2.87 12.42 2.37
C PRO A 11 -1.42 11.98 2.12
N VAL A 12 -0.60 12.86 1.54
CA VAL A 12 0.81 12.58 1.22
C VAL A 12 1.64 12.52 2.51
N ALA A 13 1.45 13.50 3.40
CA ALA A 13 2.13 13.58 4.68
C ALA A 13 1.77 12.39 5.58
N THR A 14 0.48 12.06 5.69
CA THR A 14 0.00 10.93 6.49
C THR A 14 0.60 9.61 5.99
N ARG A 15 0.57 9.36 4.69
CA ARG A 15 1.14 8.12 4.12
C ARG A 15 2.66 8.08 4.30
N SER A 16 3.37 9.21 4.18
CA SER A 16 4.80 9.27 4.45
C SER A 16 5.11 8.90 5.91
N LEU A 17 4.33 9.40 6.88
CA LEU A 17 4.45 9.01 8.29
C LEU A 17 4.13 7.54 8.52
N LEU A 18 3.06 7.00 7.92
CA LEU A 18 2.70 5.59 8.03
C LEU A 18 3.79 4.67 7.48
N TYR A 19 4.48 5.10 6.44
CA TYR A 19 5.64 4.40 5.90
C TYR A 19 6.92 4.59 6.76
N GLY A 20 6.87 5.52 7.72
CA GLY A 20 7.89 5.71 8.75
C GLY A 20 8.83 6.88 8.50
N ALA A 21 8.45 7.86 7.67
CA ALA A 21 9.19 9.12 7.58
C ALA A 21 9.28 9.80 8.96
N ASP A 22 10.41 10.43 9.23
CA ASP A 22 10.62 11.10 10.51
C ASP A 22 9.64 12.26 10.69
N PRO A 23 8.90 12.33 11.81
CA PRO A 23 7.88 13.35 12.03
C PRO A 23 8.47 14.77 12.17
N PHE A 24 9.69 14.89 12.69
CA PHE A 24 10.35 16.19 12.81
C PHE A 24 10.87 16.71 11.47
N ASP A 25 11.35 15.82 10.60
CA ASP A 25 11.70 16.15 9.21
C ASP A 25 10.48 16.64 8.47
N LEU A 26 9.36 15.92 8.58
CA LEU A 26 8.09 16.32 7.96
C LEU A 26 7.60 17.68 8.47
N GLU A 27 7.59 17.90 9.78
CA GLU A 27 7.16 19.18 10.38
C GLU A 27 8.04 20.35 9.94
N TYR A 28 9.36 20.11 9.84
CA TYR A 28 10.30 21.11 9.32
C TYR A 28 9.95 21.51 7.85
N ILE A 29 9.68 20.52 7.00
CA ILE A 29 9.31 20.73 5.59
C ILE A 29 7.98 21.46 5.50
N LEU A 30 6.97 21.06 6.27
CA LEU A 30 5.67 21.73 6.30
C LEU A 30 5.80 23.20 6.75
N LYS A 31 6.65 23.51 7.74
CA LYS A 31 6.94 24.89 8.15
C LYS A 31 7.57 25.71 7.02
N LYS A 32 8.47 25.13 6.26
CA LYS A 32 9.04 25.82 5.06
C LYS A 32 7.96 26.12 4.03
N ILE A 33 7.08 25.19 3.73
CA ILE A 33 5.95 25.37 2.82
C ILE A 33 5.00 26.46 3.34
N ASP A 34 4.74 26.49 4.65
CA ASP A 34 3.89 27.53 5.28
C ASP A 34 4.46 28.93 5.11
N ASN A 35 5.77 29.07 5.02
CA ASN A 35 6.47 30.36 4.89
C ASN A 35 6.60 30.86 3.42
N ILE A 36 6.17 30.09 2.41
CA ILE A 36 6.19 30.54 1.02
C ILE A 36 5.21 31.71 0.84
N LYS A 37 5.68 32.83 0.31
CA LYS A 37 4.87 34.07 0.11
C LYS A 37 3.78 33.88 -0.94
N VAL A 38 4.09 33.19 -2.04
CA VAL A 38 3.16 32.90 -3.15
C VAL A 38 2.99 31.37 -3.20
N LYS A 39 1.77 30.90 -3.04
CA LYS A 39 1.48 29.47 -2.89
C LYS A 39 0.80 28.93 -4.14
N SER A 40 1.59 28.54 -5.12
CA SER A 40 1.11 27.70 -6.22
C SER A 40 1.39 26.21 -5.93
N GLY A 41 0.60 25.31 -6.52
CA GLY A 41 0.86 23.87 -6.41
C GLY A 41 2.26 23.48 -6.86
N LYS A 42 2.80 24.13 -7.90
CA LYS A 42 4.17 23.89 -8.38
C LYS A 42 5.24 24.34 -7.39
N GLN A 43 5.05 25.46 -6.71
CA GLN A 43 5.99 25.92 -5.68
C GLN A 43 5.98 25.00 -4.46
N ILE A 44 4.80 24.55 -4.01
CA ILE A 44 4.68 23.59 -2.92
C ILE A 44 5.38 22.28 -3.29
N GLN A 45 5.14 21.78 -4.50
CA GLN A 45 5.80 20.58 -5.00
C GLN A 45 7.33 20.73 -5.05
N ALA A 46 7.83 21.84 -5.55
CA ALA A 46 9.28 22.10 -5.63
C ALA A 46 9.91 22.08 -4.23
N VAL A 47 9.36 22.85 -3.28
CA VAL A 47 9.89 22.87 -1.89
C VAL A 47 9.79 21.48 -1.24
N TRP A 48 8.69 20.77 -1.46
CA TRP A 48 8.55 19.39 -0.94
C TRP A 48 9.66 18.48 -1.46
N LEU A 49 9.90 18.49 -2.76
CA LEU A 49 10.92 17.65 -3.39
C LEU A 49 12.34 18.06 -2.98
N ASP A 50 12.66 19.35 -3.03
CA ASP A 50 14.00 19.87 -2.68
C ASP A 50 14.39 19.51 -1.23
N GLU A 51 13.45 19.67 -0.31
CA GLU A 51 13.71 19.39 1.10
C GLU A 51 13.85 17.88 1.39
N TRP A 52 13.02 17.05 0.78
CA TRP A 52 13.19 15.61 0.91
C TRP A 52 14.47 15.11 0.21
N HIS A 53 14.87 15.68 -0.91
CA HIS A 53 16.17 15.36 -1.54
C HIS A 53 17.34 15.72 -0.64
N ALA A 54 17.31 16.88 0.03
CA ALA A 54 18.33 17.21 1.03
C ALA A 54 18.40 16.20 2.18
N LYS A 55 17.26 15.61 2.60
CA LYS A 55 17.24 14.52 3.58
C LYS A 55 17.79 13.20 3.00
N ILE A 56 17.46 12.88 1.75
CA ILE A 56 18.02 11.73 1.04
C ILE A 56 19.53 11.80 1.01
N ASP A 57 20.10 12.94 0.64
CA ASP A 57 21.55 13.15 0.61
C ASP A 57 22.18 12.96 1.99
N ARG A 58 21.59 13.59 3.01
CA ARG A 58 22.09 13.49 4.39
C ARG A 58 22.07 12.05 4.92
N TYR A 59 20.94 11.36 4.80
CA TYR A 59 20.82 9.97 5.26
C TYR A 59 21.64 8.99 4.41
N SER A 60 21.84 9.28 3.13
CA SER A 60 22.74 8.51 2.26
C SER A 60 24.20 8.62 2.72
N GLN A 61 24.67 9.83 3.06
CA GLN A 61 25.99 10.03 3.63
C GLN A 61 26.17 9.23 4.94
N LEU A 62 25.23 9.33 5.86
CA LEU A 62 25.27 8.59 7.14
C LEU A 62 25.29 7.07 6.93
N ARG A 63 24.52 6.57 5.96
CA ARG A 63 24.52 5.16 5.57
C ARG A 63 25.89 4.74 5.08
N ASP A 64 26.48 5.48 4.14
CA ASP A 64 27.73 5.14 3.50
C ASP A 64 28.91 5.19 4.53
N GLU A 65 28.90 6.17 5.44
CA GLU A 65 29.84 6.23 6.58
C GLU A 65 29.70 5.02 7.52
N ALA A 66 28.46 4.60 7.80
CA ALA A 66 28.21 3.42 8.64
C ALA A 66 28.63 2.12 7.95
N GLU A 67 28.38 1.98 6.66
CA GLU A 67 28.85 0.83 5.85
C GLU A 67 30.38 0.76 5.82
N ALA A 68 31.06 1.89 5.59
CA ALA A 68 32.53 1.95 5.56
C ALA A 68 33.16 1.55 6.91
N LYS A 69 32.47 1.80 8.02
CA LYS A 69 32.87 1.40 9.38
C LYS A 69 32.43 -0.01 9.77
N GLY A 70 31.71 -0.74 8.90
CA GLY A 70 31.18 -2.07 9.20
C GLY A 70 29.96 -2.06 10.15
N ASN A 71 29.36 -0.91 10.41
CA ASN A 71 28.23 -0.73 11.33
C ASN A 71 26.89 -1.10 10.63
N LYS A 72 26.69 -2.39 10.36
CA LYS A 72 25.55 -2.90 9.56
C LYS A 72 24.17 -2.51 10.10
N ILE A 73 24.00 -2.44 11.43
CA ILE A 73 22.71 -2.07 12.05
C ILE A 73 22.38 -0.61 11.73
N SER A 74 23.34 0.30 11.93
CA SER A 74 23.18 1.72 11.63
C SER A 74 23.00 1.95 10.13
N ALA A 75 23.79 1.28 9.30
CA ALA A 75 23.68 1.33 7.84
C ALA A 75 22.27 0.94 7.37
N LYS A 76 21.70 -0.16 7.91
CA LYS A 76 20.34 -0.58 7.63
C LYS A 76 19.32 0.47 8.05
N ALA A 77 19.46 1.06 9.23
CA ALA A 77 18.54 2.09 9.72
C ALA A 77 18.54 3.31 8.78
N TYR A 78 19.73 3.82 8.41
CA TYR A 78 19.84 4.95 7.49
C TYR A 78 19.36 4.60 6.07
N ALA A 79 19.63 3.39 5.57
CA ALA A 79 19.09 2.94 4.29
C ALA A 79 17.55 2.95 4.27
N LYS A 80 16.91 2.57 5.39
CA LYS A 80 15.45 2.66 5.53
C LYS A 80 14.98 4.12 5.48
N MET A 81 15.66 5.03 6.20
CA MET A 81 15.33 6.47 6.18
C MET A 81 15.46 7.06 4.76
N VAL A 82 16.50 6.68 4.01
CA VAL A 82 16.64 7.08 2.58
C VAL A 82 15.43 6.62 1.77
N THR A 83 15.00 5.37 1.93
CA THR A 83 13.84 4.84 1.23
C THR A 83 12.54 5.57 1.60
N GLN A 84 12.37 5.90 2.88
CA GLN A 84 11.21 6.65 3.37
C GLN A 84 11.14 8.07 2.79
N CYS A 85 12.29 8.74 2.66
CA CYS A 85 12.37 10.05 2.02
C CYS A 85 12.06 9.97 0.51
N HIS A 86 12.57 8.98 -0.20
CA HIS A 86 12.21 8.73 -1.60
C HIS A 86 10.72 8.43 -1.77
N TYR A 87 10.12 7.68 -0.83
CA TYR A 87 8.68 7.43 -0.84
C TYR A 87 7.88 8.72 -0.66
N ALA A 88 8.30 9.62 0.23
CA ALA A 88 7.66 10.93 0.39
C ALA A 88 7.73 11.77 -0.91
N CYS A 89 8.86 11.72 -1.64
CA CYS A 89 8.96 12.32 -2.97
C CYS A 89 8.01 11.65 -3.97
N PHE A 90 7.92 10.32 -3.96
CA PHE A 90 7.05 9.58 -4.86
C PHE A 90 5.56 9.88 -4.64
N MET A 91 5.15 10.10 -3.41
CA MET A 91 3.73 10.32 -3.07
C MET A 91 3.17 11.66 -3.52
N ILE A 92 4.00 12.68 -3.71
CA ILE A 92 3.47 13.96 -4.20
C ILE A 92 3.03 13.84 -5.67
N ASN A 93 1.98 14.57 -6.02
CA ASN A 93 1.47 14.57 -7.38
C ASN A 93 2.46 15.25 -8.33
N ILE A 94 2.94 14.49 -9.33
CA ILE A 94 3.82 14.94 -10.39
C ILE A 94 3.14 14.65 -11.72
N GLU A 95 2.82 15.70 -12.48
CA GLU A 95 2.13 15.58 -13.76
C GLU A 95 3.06 15.08 -14.87
N ASP A 96 4.35 15.36 -14.77
CA ASP A 96 5.38 14.92 -15.70
C ASP A 96 5.75 13.46 -15.42
N LEU A 97 5.46 12.59 -16.40
CA LEU A 97 5.70 11.15 -16.27
C LEU A 97 7.19 10.80 -16.27
N GLU A 98 8.02 11.54 -17.00
CA GLU A 98 9.47 11.31 -17.01
C GLU A 98 10.06 11.63 -15.64
N HIS A 99 9.74 12.79 -15.09
CA HIS A 99 10.14 13.18 -13.74
C HIS A 99 9.61 12.20 -12.68
N LYS A 100 8.35 11.77 -12.79
CA LYS A 100 7.77 10.76 -11.90
C LYS A 100 8.52 9.43 -11.97
N THR A 101 8.94 9.04 -13.17
CA THR A 101 9.72 7.82 -13.41
C THR A 101 11.10 7.90 -12.75
N GLU A 102 11.77 9.05 -12.84
CA GLU A 102 13.07 9.25 -12.18
C GLU A 102 12.96 9.16 -10.65
N ILE A 103 11.95 9.82 -10.07
CA ILE A 103 11.69 9.74 -8.63
C ILE A 103 11.41 8.29 -8.21
N TYR A 104 10.62 7.57 -8.99
CA TYR A 104 10.30 6.17 -8.68
C TYR A 104 11.52 5.27 -8.78
N LYS A 105 12.41 5.47 -9.75
CA LYS A 105 13.70 4.76 -9.81
C LYS A 105 14.54 4.96 -8.54
N GLY A 106 14.60 6.18 -8.02
CA GLY A 106 15.28 6.47 -6.75
C GLY A 106 14.68 5.68 -5.57
N LEU A 107 13.35 5.58 -5.51
CA LEU A 107 12.65 4.76 -4.51
C LEU A 107 13.02 3.28 -4.66
N GLU A 108 12.94 2.71 -5.87
CA GLU A 108 13.29 1.30 -6.11
C GLU A 108 14.74 0.98 -5.77
N GLU A 109 15.68 1.83 -6.16
CA GLU A 109 17.11 1.63 -5.90
C GLU A 109 17.41 1.70 -4.39
N SER A 110 16.85 2.69 -3.70
CA SER A 110 17.01 2.83 -2.25
C SER A 110 16.41 1.63 -1.51
N TYR A 111 15.22 1.17 -1.92
CA TYR A 111 14.59 0.00 -1.32
C TYR A 111 15.40 -1.27 -1.57
N ARG A 112 15.90 -1.49 -2.80
CA ARG A 112 16.78 -2.63 -3.12
C ARG A 112 18.06 -2.62 -2.28
N ARG A 113 18.63 -1.45 -2.00
CA ARG A 113 19.79 -1.32 -1.11
C ARG A 113 19.41 -1.64 0.34
N TYR A 114 18.28 -1.12 0.82
CA TYR A 114 17.79 -1.38 2.18
C TYR A 114 17.54 -2.88 2.42
N ILE A 115 16.83 -3.58 1.52
CA ILE A 115 16.51 -5.00 1.72
C ILE A 115 17.73 -5.92 1.73
N LYS A 116 18.84 -5.54 1.07
CA LYS A 116 20.11 -6.27 1.15
C LYS A 116 20.74 -6.23 2.55
N LEU A 117 20.41 -5.23 3.35
CA LEU A 117 20.87 -5.08 4.74
C LEU A 117 19.90 -5.71 5.75
N CYS A 118 18.72 -6.15 5.30
CA CYS A 118 17.75 -6.83 6.14
C CYS A 118 18.17 -8.28 6.43
N ARG A 119 17.81 -8.76 7.62
CA ARG A 119 18.00 -10.16 7.99
C ARG A 119 17.06 -11.09 7.22
N ASN A 120 15.83 -10.67 7.08
CA ASN A 120 14.82 -11.40 6.32
C ASN A 120 15.12 -11.33 4.83
N LYS A 121 15.02 -12.47 4.16
CA LYS A 121 15.19 -12.49 2.70
C LYS A 121 14.00 -11.82 2.02
N VAL A 122 14.28 -10.84 1.16
CA VAL A 122 13.31 -10.25 0.23
C VAL A 122 13.76 -10.54 -1.19
N GLU A 123 12.87 -11.09 -2.01
CA GLU A 123 13.15 -11.51 -3.38
C GLU A 123 12.29 -10.70 -4.35
N TYR A 124 12.93 -10.03 -5.32
CA TYR A 124 12.21 -9.38 -6.42
C TYR A 124 11.80 -10.44 -7.44
N VAL A 125 10.56 -10.40 -7.87
CA VAL A 125 10.01 -11.31 -8.88
C VAL A 125 9.16 -10.54 -9.88
N GLU A 126 9.03 -11.08 -11.08
CA GLU A 126 8.09 -10.64 -12.09
C GLU A 126 7.04 -11.73 -12.31
N ILE A 127 5.79 -11.40 -12.12
CA ILE A 127 4.67 -12.33 -12.24
C ILE A 127 4.05 -12.19 -13.61
N ASP A 128 4.06 -13.26 -14.39
CA ASP A 128 3.48 -13.28 -15.74
C ASP A 128 1.96 -13.18 -15.69
N THR A 129 1.42 -12.25 -16.47
CA THR A 129 -0.02 -12.09 -16.71
C THR A 129 -0.32 -12.08 -18.20
N LYS A 130 -1.60 -12.15 -18.57
CA LYS A 130 -2.02 -12.00 -19.97
C LYS A 130 -1.64 -10.65 -20.60
N TYR A 131 -1.46 -9.61 -19.76
CA TYR A 131 -1.22 -8.23 -20.20
C TYR A 131 0.21 -7.75 -19.95
N GLY A 132 1.12 -8.65 -19.63
CA GLY A 132 2.50 -8.35 -19.31
C GLY A 132 2.89 -8.84 -17.91
N LYS A 133 4.09 -8.48 -17.47
CA LYS A 133 4.62 -8.88 -16.18
C LYS A 133 4.32 -7.83 -15.12
N ILE A 134 3.76 -8.24 -13.98
CA ILE A 134 3.63 -7.37 -12.82
C ILE A 134 4.81 -7.60 -11.86
N PRO A 135 5.54 -6.54 -11.50
CA PRO A 135 6.62 -6.62 -10.52
C PRO A 135 6.09 -6.85 -9.12
N ALA A 136 6.82 -7.65 -8.33
CA ALA A 136 6.47 -7.92 -6.94
C ALA A 136 7.70 -8.18 -6.09
N TYR A 137 7.57 -8.07 -4.77
CA TYR A 137 8.51 -8.66 -3.82
C TYR A 137 7.90 -9.85 -3.11
N ILE A 138 8.74 -10.82 -2.74
CA ILE A 138 8.39 -11.87 -1.78
C ILE A 138 9.21 -11.60 -0.53
N HIS A 139 8.54 -11.30 0.57
CA HIS A 139 9.14 -11.14 1.89
C HIS A 139 9.05 -12.47 2.63
N TYR A 140 10.17 -13.12 2.88
CA TYR A 140 10.21 -14.37 3.64
C TYR A 140 10.39 -14.09 5.13
N PRO A 141 9.70 -14.83 6.00
CA PRO A 141 9.91 -14.74 7.43
C PRO A 141 11.28 -15.33 7.82
N ASP A 142 11.88 -14.81 8.89
CA ASP A 142 13.09 -15.38 9.50
C ASP A 142 12.71 -16.53 10.46
N SER A 143 12.15 -17.58 9.91
CA SER A 143 11.59 -18.71 10.67
C SER A 143 12.43 -19.99 10.63
N GLY A 144 13.56 -19.96 9.94
CA GLY A 144 14.37 -21.16 9.67
C GLY A 144 13.73 -22.15 8.68
N ARG A 145 12.47 -21.96 8.30
CA ARG A 145 11.77 -22.76 7.28
C ARG A 145 12.41 -22.52 5.91
N LYS A 146 12.54 -23.54 5.11
CA LYS A 146 13.13 -23.44 3.76
C LYS A 146 12.09 -23.49 2.65
N THR A 147 10.97 -24.17 2.86
CA THR A 147 9.89 -24.39 1.89
C THR A 147 8.54 -24.46 2.59
N ASP A 148 7.48 -24.56 1.82
CA ASP A 148 6.09 -24.74 2.31
C ASP A 148 5.61 -23.60 3.22
N TYR A 149 6.01 -22.35 2.86
CA TYR A 149 5.56 -21.18 3.58
C TYR A 149 4.06 -20.94 3.36
N PRO A 150 3.25 -20.75 4.41
CA PRO A 150 1.96 -20.10 4.24
C PRO A 150 2.20 -18.74 3.62
N VAL A 151 1.28 -18.28 2.77
CA VAL A 151 1.48 -17.09 1.96
C VAL A 151 0.32 -16.12 2.07
N ALA A 152 0.62 -14.86 2.32
CA ALA A 152 -0.32 -13.76 2.18
C ALA A 152 0.02 -12.94 0.95
N VAL A 153 -0.99 -12.51 0.19
CA VAL A 153 -0.82 -11.51 -0.86
C VAL A 153 -1.36 -10.20 -0.32
N THR A 154 -0.52 -9.16 -0.29
CA THR A 154 -0.93 -7.83 0.19
C THR A 154 -1.17 -6.90 -0.98
N TYR A 155 -2.22 -6.10 -0.89
CA TYR A 155 -2.64 -5.18 -1.94
C TYR A 155 -2.68 -3.75 -1.41
N SER A 156 -2.13 -2.83 -2.18
CA SER A 156 -2.03 -1.42 -1.84
C SER A 156 -3.25 -0.61 -2.27
N GLY A 157 -3.36 0.58 -1.70
CA GLY A 157 -4.33 1.58 -2.13
C GLY A 157 -3.91 2.32 -3.40
N ILE A 158 -4.70 3.35 -3.73
CA ILE A 158 -4.46 4.24 -4.88
C ILE A 158 -3.10 4.93 -4.77
N GLY A 159 -2.40 5.01 -5.88
CA GLY A 159 -1.14 5.77 -5.98
C GLY A 159 0.04 5.15 -5.22
N SER A 160 -0.08 3.91 -4.82
CA SER A 160 0.92 3.16 -4.06
C SER A 160 1.88 2.39 -4.96
N CYS A 161 2.81 1.70 -4.32
CA CYS A 161 3.77 0.80 -4.93
C CYS A 161 4.09 -0.38 -3.99
N LYS A 162 4.73 -1.40 -4.53
CA LYS A 162 5.09 -2.63 -3.80
C LYS A 162 6.02 -2.38 -2.61
N GLU A 163 6.83 -1.33 -2.66
CA GLU A 163 7.74 -0.94 -1.58
C GLU A 163 6.99 -0.52 -0.32
N GLU A 164 5.87 0.19 -0.46
CA GLU A 164 5.03 0.62 0.67
C GLU A 164 4.45 -0.56 1.45
N LEU A 165 4.18 -1.67 0.77
CA LEU A 165 3.54 -2.84 1.37
C LEU A 165 4.42 -3.58 2.40
N GLU A 166 5.68 -3.19 2.56
CA GLU A 166 6.53 -3.68 3.66
C GLU A 166 5.85 -3.45 5.03
N MET A 167 5.14 -2.35 5.19
CA MET A 167 4.45 -2.03 6.44
C MET A 167 3.36 -3.04 6.82
N LEU A 168 2.75 -3.72 5.84
CA LEU A 168 1.80 -4.81 6.06
C LEU A 168 2.50 -6.17 6.09
N SER A 169 3.66 -6.29 5.44
CA SER A 169 4.41 -7.54 5.36
C SER A 169 5.13 -7.88 6.67
N ALA A 170 5.68 -6.88 7.37
CA ALA A 170 6.46 -7.10 8.57
C ALA A 170 5.68 -7.85 9.68
N PRO A 171 4.45 -7.44 10.06
CA PRO A 171 3.67 -8.16 11.07
C PRO A 171 3.34 -9.62 10.67
N LEU A 172 3.15 -9.89 9.38
CA LEU A 172 2.89 -11.23 8.86
C LEU A 172 4.16 -12.10 8.88
N ASN A 173 5.30 -11.52 8.51
CA ASN A 173 6.59 -12.21 8.57
C ASN A 173 6.95 -12.62 10.01
N GLU A 174 6.67 -11.76 11.00
CA GLU A 174 6.85 -12.08 12.43
C GLU A 174 6.05 -13.30 12.87
N ARG A 175 4.96 -13.63 12.16
CA ARG A 175 4.08 -14.79 12.38
C ARG A 175 4.39 -15.98 11.47
N GLY A 176 5.55 -15.97 10.79
CA GLY A 176 6.01 -17.08 9.95
C GLY A 176 5.35 -17.18 8.57
N ILE A 177 4.69 -16.13 8.11
CA ILE A 177 3.97 -16.08 6.83
C ILE A 177 4.84 -15.36 5.78
N ALA A 178 5.04 -15.98 4.62
CA ALA A 178 5.64 -15.30 3.47
C ALA A 178 4.63 -14.34 2.85
N VAL A 179 5.11 -13.17 2.38
CA VAL A 179 4.21 -12.14 1.84
C VAL A 179 4.62 -11.76 0.44
N ILE A 180 3.66 -11.79 -0.49
CA ILE A 180 3.82 -11.27 -1.85
C ILE A 180 3.23 -9.87 -1.88
N THR A 181 4.03 -8.89 -2.32
CA THR A 181 3.62 -7.48 -2.48
C THR A 181 3.69 -7.10 -3.96
N PRO A 182 2.62 -7.28 -4.75
CA PRO A 182 2.64 -6.96 -6.17
C PRO A 182 2.34 -5.48 -6.43
N ASP A 183 2.96 -4.93 -7.47
CA ASP A 183 2.43 -3.75 -8.13
C ASP A 183 1.25 -4.17 -9.01
N MET A 184 0.05 -3.90 -8.55
CA MET A 184 -1.16 -4.22 -9.33
C MET A 184 -1.24 -3.34 -10.60
N PRO A 185 -2.01 -3.74 -11.63
CA PRO A 185 -2.24 -2.90 -12.81
C PRO A 185 -2.58 -1.46 -12.43
N GLY A 186 -1.86 -0.50 -13.01
CA GLY A 186 -2.00 0.92 -12.69
C GLY A 186 -1.15 1.41 -11.49
N ALA A 187 -0.43 0.54 -10.79
CA ALA A 187 0.39 0.90 -9.63
C ALA A 187 1.89 0.72 -9.89
N GLY A 188 2.70 1.53 -9.22
CA GLY A 188 4.16 1.40 -9.16
C GLY A 188 4.83 1.04 -10.48
N ALA A 189 5.71 0.06 -10.47
CA ALA A 189 6.43 -0.40 -11.67
C ALA A 189 5.53 -1.03 -12.74
N ALA A 190 4.36 -1.55 -12.38
CA ALA A 190 3.45 -2.13 -13.38
C ALA A 190 3.00 -1.08 -14.42
N ILE A 191 2.70 0.14 -13.99
CA ILE A 191 2.37 1.22 -14.92
C ILE A 191 3.61 1.98 -15.40
N ILE A 192 4.55 2.30 -14.52
CA ILE A 192 5.69 3.17 -14.84
C ILE A 192 6.66 2.48 -15.80
N HIS A 193 7.00 1.21 -15.57
CA HIS A 193 7.97 0.49 -16.39
C HIS A 193 7.32 -0.40 -17.45
N ASN A 194 6.19 -1.03 -17.14
CA ASN A 194 5.57 -2.05 -17.98
C ASN A 194 4.31 -1.57 -18.70
N ASN A 195 3.90 -0.30 -18.48
CA ASN A 195 2.72 0.32 -19.08
C ASN A 195 1.42 -0.50 -18.93
N ILE A 196 1.30 -1.24 -17.81
CA ILE A 196 0.09 -2.01 -17.50
C ILE A 196 -0.89 -1.10 -16.78
N LYS A 197 -1.92 -0.67 -17.49
CA LYS A 197 -2.96 0.24 -16.99
C LYS A 197 -3.93 -0.49 -16.07
N CYS A 198 -4.58 0.27 -15.19
CA CYS A 198 -5.64 -0.22 -14.33
C CYS A 198 -6.95 -0.36 -15.11
N GLY A 199 -7.32 -1.58 -15.46
CA GLY A 199 -8.59 -1.92 -16.08
C GLY A 199 -9.10 -3.25 -15.53
N GLY A 200 -10.42 -3.50 -15.61
CA GLY A 200 -11.03 -4.69 -15.01
C GLY A 200 -10.40 -6.01 -15.50
N LYS A 201 -10.15 -6.12 -16.81
CA LYS A 201 -9.52 -7.31 -17.40
C LYS A 201 -8.06 -7.48 -16.97
N GLN A 202 -7.32 -6.40 -16.81
CA GLN A 202 -5.94 -6.41 -16.35
C GLN A 202 -5.85 -6.83 -14.88
N ILE A 203 -6.75 -6.32 -14.03
CA ILE A 203 -6.85 -6.68 -12.62
C ILE A 203 -7.17 -8.17 -12.47
N GLU A 204 -8.16 -8.67 -13.20
CA GLU A 204 -8.53 -10.09 -13.18
C GLU A 204 -7.37 -11.00 -13.62
N ALA A 205 -6.65 -10.60 -14.68
CA ALA A 205 -5.47 -11.33 -15.15
C ALA A 205 -4.30 -11.27 -14.17
N ALA A 206 -4.17 -10.19 -13.40
CA ALA A 206 -3.17 -10.09 -12.34
C ALA A 206 -3.45 -11.10 -11.22
N PHE A 207 -4.70 -11.23 -10.77
CA PHE A 207 -5.06 -12.26 -9.78
C PHE A 207 -4.75 -13.66 -10.28
N ASP A 208 -5.13 -13.97 -11.54
CA ASP A 208 -4.84 -15.28 -12.15
C ASP A 208 -3.32 -15.54 -12.21
N GLY A 209 -2.54 -14.53 -12.59
CA GLY A 209 -1.08 -14.60 -12.63
C GLY A 209 -0.48 -14.86 -11.26
N ILE A 210 -0.92 -14.13 -10.23
CA ILE A 210 -0.44 -14.28 -8.84
C ILE A 210 -0.71 -15.70 -8.34
N TYR A 211 -1.92 -16.23 -8.50
CA TYR A 211 -2.23 -17.57 -8.02
C TYR A 211 -1.53 -18.67 -8.81
N LYS A 212 -1.34 -18.48 -10.13
CA LYS A 212 -0.51 -19.38 -10.94
C LYS A 212 0.94 -19.35 -10.49
N PHE A 213 1.47 -18.18 -10.15
CA PHE A 213 2.82 -18.01 -9.62
C PHE A 213 2.96 -18.74 -8.27
N ILE A 214 2.04 -18.54 -7.31
CA ILE A 214 2.06 -19.23 -6.02
C ILE A 214 2.05 -20.75 -6.22
N LYS A 215 1.17 -21.26 -7.06
CA LYS A 215 1.04 -22.71 -7.33
C LYS A 215 2.34 -23.32 -7.86
N ASN A 216 3.07 -22.59 -8.69
CA ASN A 216 4.29 -23.08 -9.33
C ASN A 216 5.57 -22.76 -8.53
N HIS A 217 5.45 -21.99 -7.45
CA HIS A 217 6.59 -21.55 -6.66
C HIS A 217 7.00 -22.59 -5.61
N LYS A 218 8.25 -23.10 -5.71
CA LYS A 218 8.75 -24.24 -4.90
C LYS A 218 8.73 -24.03 -3.38
N LYS A 219 8.65 -22.77 -2.91
CA LYS A 219 8.73 -22.45 -1.48
C LYS A 219 7.38 -22.08 -0.87
N LEU A 220 6.37 -21.74 -1.67
CA LEU A 220 5.09 -21.26 -1.21
C LEU A 220 4.05 -22.38 -1.16
N ASN A 221 3.16 -22.34 -0.18
CA ASN A 221 2.11 -23.32 -0.03
C ASN A 221 0.80 -22.81 -0.66
N GLU A 222 0.45 -23.37 -1.82
CA GLU A 222 -0.78 -23.02 -2.54
C GLU A 222 -2.09 -23.41 -1.81
N LYS A 223 -2.00 -24.18 -0.72
CA LYS A 223 -3.16 -24.59 0.11
C LYS A 223 -3.34 -23.71 1.34
N ASN A 224 -2.36 -22.83 1.62
CA ASN A 224 -2.37 -21.93 2.76
C ASN A 224 -2.19 -20.49 2.29
N ILE A 225 -3.25 -19.91 1.72
CA ILE A 225 -3.25 -18.57 1.11
C ILE A 225 -4.18 -17.65 1.90
N ALA A 226 -3.75 -16.41 2.10
CA ALA A 226 -4.59 -15.30 2.54
C ALA A 226 -4.44 -14.10 1.60
N ASN A 227 -5.45 -13.24 1.57
CA ASN A 227 -5.42 -11.93 0.92
C ASN A 227 -5.60 -10.83 1.97
N PHE A 228 -4.81 -9.79 1.84
CA PHE A 228 -4.83 -8.66 2.77
C PHE A 228 -4.67 -7.35 2.02
N GLY A 229 -5.58 -6.42 2.19
CA GLY A 229 -5.53 -5.16 1.45
C GLY A 229 -6.00 -3.96 2.24
N LEU A 230 -5.50 -2.79 1.85
CA LEU A 230 -5.81 -1.49 2.41
C LEU A 230 -6.39 -0.58 1.34
N CYS A 231 -7.46 0.16 1.64
CA CYS A 231 -8.10 1.09 0.72
C CYS A 231 -8.60 0.34 -0.53
N MET A 232 -8.26 0.76 -1.75
CA MET A 232 -8.56 -0.01 -2.96
C MET A 232 -8.01 -1.43 -2.90
N GLY A 233 -6.87 -1.63 -2.25
CA GLY A 233 -6.32 -2.95 -1.99
C GLY A 233 -7.23 -3.84 -1.15
N GLY A 234 -8.08 -3.28 -0.29
CA GLY A 234 -9.13 -4.02 0.42
C GLY A 234 -10.16 -4.62 -0.54
N GLY A 235 -10.56 -3.86 -1.56
CA GLY A 235 -11.38 -4.37 -2.66
C GLY A 235 -10.65 -5.44 -3.48
N TYR A 236 -9.37 -5.24 -3.78
CA TYR A 236 -8.55 -6.26 -4.45
C TYR A 236 -8.47 -7.55 -3.64
N ALA A 237 -8.25 -7.46 -2.31
CA ALA A 237 -8.20 -8.63 -1.44
C ALA A 237 -9.51 -9.43 -1.48
N PHE A 238 -10.65 -8.74 -1.39
CA PHE A 238 -11.97 -9.35 -1.49
C PHE A 238 -12.16 -10.04 -2.85
N ARG A 239 -11.96 -9.32 -3.95
CA ARG A 239 -12.16 -9.85 -5.31
C ARG A 239 -11.21 -11.02 -5.63
N ALA A 240 -9.94 -10.91 -5.25
CA ALA A 240 -8.97 -11.99 -5.40
C ALA A 240 -9.40 -13.25 -4.63
N THR A 241 -10.02 -13.08 -3.45
CA THR A 241 -10.56 -14.20 -2.66
C THR A 241 -11.76 -14.86 -3.35
N VAL A 242 -12.64 -14.07 -3.97
CA VAL A 242 -13.75 -14.62 -4.79
C VAL A 242 -13.21 -15.50 -5.93
N LYS A 243 -12.10 -15.10 -6.55
CA LYS A 243 -11.50 -15.85 -7.67
C LYS A 243 -10.83 -17.16 -7.26
N ASN A 244 -10.35 -17.26 -6.04
CA ASN A 244 -9.63 -18.46 -5.60
C ASN A 244 -10.23 -19.06 -4.34
N PRO A 245 -11.04 -20.14 -4.49
CA PRO A 245 -11.70 -20.81 -3.34
C PRO A 245 -10.72 -21.49 -2.38
N LYS A 246 -9.42 -21.59 -2.68
CA LYS A 246 -8.38 -22.09 -1.79
C LYS A 246 -7.92 -21.08 -0.76
N VAL A 247 -8.29 -19.80 -0.91
CA VAL A 247 -7.97 -18.75 0.07
C VAL A 247 -8.71 -19.04 1.36
N LYS A 248 -7.98 -19.05 2.47
CA LYS A 248 -8.51 -19.34 3.81
C LYS A 248 -8.95 -18.11 4.57
N ALA A 249 -8.24 -17.00 4.38
CA ALA A 249 -8.51 -15.75 5.06
C ALA A 249 -8.44 -14.56 4.10
N CYS A 250 -9.36 -13.63 4.28
CA CYS A 250 -9.39 -12.34 3.60
C CYS A 250 -9.47 -11.24 4.64
N VAL A 251 -8.63 -10.21 4.49
CA VAL A 251 -8.69 -9.01 5.32
C VAL A 251 -8.79 -7.78 4.44
N SER A 252 -9.80 -6.96 4.69
CA SER A 252 -10.02 -5.69 4.00
C SER A 252 -10.01 -4.54 5.01
N LEU A 253 -8.98 -3.72 4.94
CA LEU A 253 -8.87 -2.50 5.75
C LEU A 253 -9.39 -1.33 4.94
N PHE A 254 -10.46 -0.70 5.41
CA PHE A 254 -11.06 0.50 4.80
C PHE A 254 -11.22 0.30 3.27
N PRO A 255 -11.93 -0.75 2.83
CA PRO A 255 -12.01 -1.10 1.42
C PRO A 255 -12.63 0.05 0.62
N LEU A 256 -11.96 0.48 -0.43
CA LEU A 256 -12.54 1.41 -1.39
C LEU A 256 -13.25 0.61 -2.47
N LEU A 257 -14.56 0.83 -2.62
CA LEU A 257 -15.44 0.09 -3.51
C LEU A 257 -16.17 1.03 -4.48
N MET A 258 -16.99 0.44 -5.38
CA MET A 258 -17.69 1.16 -6.44
C MET A 258 -18.65 2.27 -6.00
N ASN A 259 -19.27 2.14 -4.84
CA ASN A 259 -20.16 3.19 -4.31
C ASN A 259 -19.52 4.57 -4.25
N PHE A 260 -18.20 4.62 -4.19
CA PHE A 260 -17.42 5.83 -4.32
C PHE A 260 -17.62 6.54 -5.67
N ALA A 261 -17.65 5.79 -6.76
CA ALA A 261 -17.87 6.32 -8.10
C ALA A 261 -19.33 6.77 -8.34
N ASP A 262 -20.29 6.00 -7.81
CA ASP A 262 -21.73 6.24 -8.00
C ASP A 262 -22.24 7.43 -7.17
N GLN A 263 -21.60 7.77 -6.06
CA GLN A 263 -21.99 8.89 -5.19
C GLN A 263 -21.66 10.29 -5.75
N GLY A 264 -21.11 10.39 -6.95
CA GLY A 264 -20.73 11.68 -7.55
C GLY A 264 -19.55 12.38 -6.83
N ASN A 265 -19.04 11.78 -5.78
CA ASN A 265 -17.98 12.30 -4.91
C ASN A 265 -16.57 12.01 -5.42
N ILE A 266 -16.43 11.59 -6.68
CA ILE A 266 -15.09 11.36 -7.26
C ILE A 266 -14.32 12.68 -7.19
N PRO A 267 -13.22 12.74 -6.44
CA PRO A 267 -12.43 13.94 -6.33
C PRO A 267 -12.03 14.48 -7.70
N VAL A 268 -11.98 15.80 -7.84
CA VAL A 268 -11.64 16.46 -9.10
C VAL A 268 -10.29 16.00 -9.66
N TRP A 269 -9.34 15.65 -8.78
CA TRP A 269 -8.03 15.12 -9.16
C TRP A 269 -8.12 13.73 -9.81
N MET A 270 -9.02 12.85 -9.38
CA MET A 270 -9.30 11.57 -10.05
C MET A 270 -9.94 11.78 -11.42
N LYS A 271 -10.94 12.71 -11.51
CA LYS A 271 -11.62 13.02 -12.77
C LYS A 271 -10.69 13.59 -13.83
N ARG A 272 -9.61 14.24 -13.46
CA ARG A 272 -8.67 14.88 -14.39
C ARG A 272 -7.53 13.97 -14.85
N GLY A 273 -7.47 12.73 -14.41
CA GLY A 273 -6.42 11.77 -14.81
C GLY A 273 -5.00 12.18 -14.43
N LYS A 274 -4.87 13.21 -13.58
CA LYS A 274 -3.60 13.86 -13.26
C LYS A 274 -2.96 13.38 -11.98
N TRP A 275 -3.51 12.32 -11.38
CA TRP A 275 -3.04 11.88 -10.08
C TRP A 275 -2.18 10.63 -10.20
N SER A 276 -0.93 10.74 -9.77
CA SER A 276 0.05 9.66 -9.76
C SER A 276 0.32 9.04 -11.15
N SER A 277 0.87 7.86 -11.18
CA SER A 277 1.09 7.04 -12.36
C SER A 277 -0.19 6.52 -13.03
N TYR A 278 -1.37 6.88 -12.54
CA TYR A 278 -2.64 6.57 -13.18
C TYR A 278 -2.97 7.62 -14.23
N GLN A 279 -2.71 7.31 -15.47
CA GLN A 279 -2.88 8.27 -16.56
C GLN A 279 -4.34 8.50 -16.96
N TYR A 280 -5.28 7.62 -16.53
CA TYR A 280 -6.65 7.63 -17.01
C TYR A 280 -7.61 7.27 -15.90
N ALA A 281 -8.42 8.24 -15.49
CA ALA A 281 -9.47 8.06 -14.49
C ALA A 281 -10.53 7.02 -14.92
N ASP A 282 -10.82 6.95 -16.22
CA ASP A 282 -11.84 6.02 -16.76
C ASP A 282 -11.39 4.57 -16.66
N ASP A 283 -10.15 4.25 -17.03
CA ASP A 283 -9.60 2.89 -16.90
C ASP A 283 -9.59 2.45 -15.43
N TYR A 284 -9.31 3.38 -14.54
CA TYR A 284 -9.30 3.16 -13.12
C TYR A 284 -10.69 2.84 -12.57
N LEU A 285 -11.70 3.64 -12.96
CA LEU A 285 -13.09 3.43 -12.55
C LEU A 285 -13.63 2.11 -13.10
N GLU A 286 -13.30 1.74 -14.33
CA GLU A 286 -13.65 0.42 -14.90
C GLU A 286 -13.05 -0.70 -14.05
N GLY A 287 -11.77 -0.58 -13.66
CA GLY A 287 -11.11 -1.55 -12.79
C GLY A 287 -11.81 -1.73 -11.44
N MET A 288 -12.30 -0.65 -10.86
CA MET A 288 -13.01 -0.69 -9.58
C MET A 288 -14.37 -1.39 -9.66
N LYS A 289 -15.07 -1.34 -10.80
CA LYS A 289 -16.41 -1.94 -10.98
C LYS A 289 -16.44 -3.43 -10.68
N THR A 290 -15.34 -4.13 -10.85
CA THR A 290 -15.26 -5.58 -10.61
C THR A 290 -15.00 -5.96 -9.17
N LEU A 291 -14.59 -5.03 -8.30
CA LEU A 291 -14.09 -5.36 -6.97
C LEU A 291 -15.16 -5.89 -6.02
N GLU A 292 -16.42 -5.51 -6.22
CA GLU A 292 -17.54 -5.91 -5.37
C GLU A 292 -18.27 -7.17 -5.88
N GLU A 293 -17.87 -7.73 -7.00
CA GLU A 293 -18.59 -8.85 -7.60
C GLU A 293 -18.28 -10.18 -6.95
N GLY A 294 -19.34 -10.98 -6.76
CA GLY A 294 -19.25 -12.35 -6.27
C GLY A 294 -19.29 -12.49 -4.75
N THR A 295 -19.11 -13.73 -4.31
CA THR A 295 -19.08 -14.14 -2.90
C THR A 295 -17.94 -15.11 -2.66
N HIS A 296 -17.49 -15.26 -1.41
CA HIS A 296 -16.46 -16.22 -1.04
C HIS A 296 -16.75 -16.90 0.29
N LYS A 297 -16.12 -18.08 0.53
CA LYS A 297 -16.24 -18.88 1.74
C LYS A 297 -15.05 -18.75 2.70
N ALA A 298 -14.02 -17.97 2.34
CA ALA A 298 -12.91 -17.71 3.23
C ALA A 298 -13.37 -16.92 4.46
N ASP A 299 -12.69 -17.09 5.57
CA ASP A 299 -12.90 -16.25 6.75
C ASP A 299 -12.56 -14.81 6.42
N PHE A 300 -13.39 -13.87 6.87
CA PHE A 300 -13.30 -12.47 6.47
C PHE A 300 -13.25 -11.54 7.67
N LEU A 301 -12.21 -10.72 7.72
CA LEU A 301 -12.11 -9.57 8.62
C LEU A 301 -12.19 -8.28 7.83
N MET A 302 -13.10 -7.41 8.23
CA MET A 302 -13.24 -6.08 7.66
C MET A 302 -13.08 -5.01 8.73
N VAL A 303 -12.27 -3.99 8.43
CA VAL A 303 -12.16 -2.79 9.26
C VAL A 303 -12.70 -1.60 8.49
N TYR A 304 -13.61 -0.83 9.07
CA TYR A 304 -14.23 0.32 8.46
C TYR A 304 -14.50 1.43 9.48
N SER A 305 -14.83 2.63 9.02
CA SER A 305 -15.09 3.78 9.88
C SER A 305 -16.41 4.45 9.50
N SER A 306 -17.12 4.98 10.50
CA SER A 306 -18.30 5.83 10.30
C SER A 306 -17.95 7.19 9.71
N ASP A 307 -16.72 7.63 9.85
CA ASP A 307 -16.23 8.92 9.37
C ASP A 307 -15.62 8.85 7.96
N ASP A 308 -15.68 7.67 7.32
CA ASP A 308 -15.23 7.50 5.94
C ASP A 308 -16.27 8.04 4.96
N ASN A 309 -15.97 9.20 4.37
CA ASN A 309 -16.85 9.83 3.39
C ASN A 309 -16.86 9.13 2.02
N TRP A 310 -15.91 8.20 1.80
CA TRP A 310 -15.81 7.45 0.55
C TRP A 310 -16.47 6.08 0.67
N MET A 311 -16.47 5.51 1.86
CA MET A 311 -17.05 4.21 2.14
C MET A 311 -17.99 4.31 3.35
N THR A 312 -19.28 4.39 3.07
CA THR A 312 -20.26 4.43 4.16
C THR A 312 -20.34 3.11 4.92
N PRO A 313 -20.78 3.13 6.19
CA PRO A 313 -21.04 1.91 6.95
C PRO A 313 -21.96 0.93 6.22
N GLU A 314 -22.98 1.44 5.50
CA GLU A 314 -23.93 0.62 4.74
C GLU A 314 -23.25 -0.08 3.55
N ALA A 315 -22.35 0.60 2.84
CA ALA A 315 -21.55 0.00 1.76
C ALA A 315 -20.60 -1.06 2.29
N SER A 316 -19.98 -0.80 3.43
CA SER A 316 -19.12 -1.76 4.14
C SER A 316 -19.91 -2.99 4.57
N GLN A 317 -21.10 -2.83 5.10
CA GLN A 317 -21.99 -3.93 5.50
C GLN A 317 -22.38 -4.80 4.29
N LYS A 318 -22.72 -4.19 3.15
CA LYS A 318 -23.02 -4.93 1.92
C LYS A 318 -21.85 -5.82 1.48
N LEU A 319 -20.61 -5.35 1.64
CA LEU A 319 -19.44 -6.19 1.34
C LEU A 319 -19.30 -7.33 2.34
N LEU A 320 -19.50 -7.05 3.63
CA LEU A 320 -19.44 -8.06 4.69
C LEU A 320 -20.47 -9.17 4.48
N ASP A 321 -21.69 -8.82 3.99
CA ASP A 321 -22.75 -9.78 3.72
C ASP A 321 -22.43 -10.76 2.58
N LYS A 322 -21.53 -10.39 1.68
CA LYS A 322 -21.06 -11.26 0.59
C LYS A 322 -20.05 -12.32 1.04
N ALA A 323 -19.47 -12.19 2.22
CA ALA A 323 -18.66 -13.25 2.82
C ALA A 323 -19.57 -14.33 3.42
N GLN A 324 -19.37 -15.59 2.99
CA GLN A 324 -20.19 -16.74 3.41
C GLN A 324 -19.51 -17.58 4.49
N GLY A 325 -18.21 -17.39 4.74
CA GLY A 325 -17.46 -18.03 5.82
C GLY A 325 -17.65 -17.30 7.16
N TYR A 326 -16.77 -17.60 8.13
CA TYR A 326 -16.69 -16.80 9.35
C TYR A 326 -16.39 -15.34 8.99
N LYS A 327 -17.10 -14.42 9.64
CA LYS A 327 -16.90 -12.98 9.38
C LYS A 327 -16.86 -12.19 10.66
N GLU A 328 -15.96 -11.24 10.68
CA GLU A 328 -15.73 -10.31 11.77
C GLU A 328 -15.56 -8.91 11.22
N SER A 329 -16.04 -7.91 11.93
CA SER A 329 -15.82 -6.53 11.55
C SER A 329 -15.38 -5.70 12.74
N ILE A 330 -14.50 -4.73 12.47
CA ILE A 330 -14.07 -3.73 13.43
C ILE A 330 -14.55 -2.39 12.91
N HIS A 331 -15.45 -1.77 13.66
CA HIS A 331 -15.98 -0.45 13.36
C HIS A 331 -15.23 0.61 14.18
N ILE A 332 -14.49 1.46 13.48
CA ILE A 332 -13.77 2.58 14.09
C ILE A 332 -14.71 3.80 14.10
N GLN A 333 -15.01 4.30 15.28
CA GLN A 333 -15.93 5.42 15.50
C GLN A 333 -15.24 6.75 15.81
N ASP A 334 -13.97 6.68 16.21
CA ASP A 334 -13.22 7.87 16.64
C ASP A 334 -12.54 8.54 15.45
N LYS A 335 -12.85 9.83 15.24
CA LYS A 335 -12.11 10.66 14.28
C LYS A 335 -10.65 10.80 14.72
N PRO A 336 -9.69 10.61 13.83
CA PRO A 336 -8.34 11.04 14.12
C PRO A 336 -8.33 12.54 14.44
N ALA A 337 -7.67 12.92 15.52
CA ALA A 337 -7.70 14.30 16.07
C ALA A 337 -7.19 15.41 15.09
N TYR A 338 -6.61 15.04 13.96
CA TYR A 338 -6.09 15.96 12.94
C TYR A 338 -6.94 15.98 11.65
N VAL A 339 -8.04 15.24 11.57
CA VAL A 339 -8.96 15.31 10.44
C VAL A 339 -9.94 16.46 10.71
N SER A 340 -9.89 17.53 9.90
CA SER A 340 -10.87 18.61 9.99
C SER A 340 -12.23 18.15 9.46
N GLU A 341 -13.33 18.70 10.00
CA GLU A 341 -14.70 18.39 9.57
C GLU A 341 -14.95 18.73 8.09
N GLU A 342 -14.14 19.61 7.52
CA GLU A 342 -14.25 20.08 6.12
C GLU A 342 -13.45 19.20 5.12
N THR A 343 -12.60 18.29 5.60
CA THR A 343 -11.76 17.50 4.73
C THR A 343 -12.48 16.22 4.34
N ILE A 344 -12.84 16.10 3.07
CA ILE A 344 -13.34 14.84 2.49
C ILE A 344 -12.16 13.86 2.47
N MET A 345 -12.09 13.01 3.46
CA MET A 345 -11.02 12.01 3.57
C MET A 345 -11.59 10.61 3.63
N HIS A 346 -10.88 9.72 2.97
CA HIS A 346 -10.97 8.30 3.23
C HIS A 346 -10.37 8.06 4.62
N ALA A 347 -11.21 7.68 5.57
CA ALA A 347 -10.82 7.49 6.96
C ALA A 347 -9.95 6.23 7.08
N MET A 348 -8.67 6.39 6.79
CA MET A 348 -7.68 5.37 7.08
C MET A 348 -7.25 5.46 8.55
N PRO A 349 -6.98 4.33 9.21
CA PRO A 349 -6.50 4.37 10.58
C PRO A 349 -5.12 5.01 10.62
N VAL A 350 -4.90 5.83 11.61
CA VAL A 350 -3.64 6.55 11.83
C VAL A 350 -3.27 6.52 13.31
N GLY A 351 -2.00 6.76 13.59
CA GLY A 351 -1.49 6.73 14.96
C GLY A 351 -1.69 5.34 15.60
N GLU A 352 -2.21 5.30 16.81
CA GLU A 352 -2.41 4.05 17.54
C GLU A 352 -3.35 3.08 16.82
N GLN A 353 -4.41 3.59 16.19
CA GLN A 353 -5.37 2.77 15.44
C GLN A 353 -4.68 1.98 14.34
N TYR A 354 -3.76 2.60 13.60
CA TYR A 354 -3.00 1.91 12.57
C TYR A 354 -2.12 0.80 13.16
N HIS A 355 -1.50 1.05 14.30
CA HIS A 355 -0.62 0.08 14.94
C HIS A 355 -1.37 -1.17 15.37
N TRP A 356 -2.50 -1.04 16.08
CA TRP A 356 -3.22 -2.23 16.55
C TRP A 356 -4.01 -2.93 15.44
N VAL A 357 -4.61 -2.20 14.49
CA VAL A 357 -5.39 -2.78 13.37
C VAL A 357 -4.53 -3.72 12.52
N LYS A 358 -3.30 -3.34 12.16
CA LYS A 358 -2.42 -4.20 11.36
C LYS A 358 -2.01 -5.48 12.10
N HIS A 359 -1.85 -5.42 13.42
CA HIS A 359 -1.53 -6.59 14.23
C HIS A 359 -2.72 -7.53 14.39
N ILE A 360 -3.93 -7.01 14.64
CA ILE A 360 -5.16 -7.81 14.65
C ILE A 360 -5.36 -8.49 13.30
N ALA A 361 -5.18 -7.77 12.19
CA ALA A 361 -5.25 -8.34 10.86
C ALA A 361 -4.23 -9.47 10.63
N ALA A 362 -3.00 -9.28 11.11
CA ALA A 362 -1.96 -10.29 11.00
C ALA A 362 -2.23 -11.51 11.90
N ASP A 363 -2.76 -11.31 13.11
CA ASP A 363 -3.18 -12.41 14.00
C ASP A 363 -4.33 -13.20 13.37
N PHE A 364 -5.34 -12.51 12.86
CA PHE A 364 -6.47 -13.13 12.16
C PHE A 364 -6.01 -14.04 11.00
N ILE A 365 -5.06 -13.58 10.20
CA ILE A 365 -4.49 -14.36 9.10
C ILE A 365 -3.66 -15.53 9.63
N ALA A 366 -2.81 -15.29 10.63
CA ALA A 366 -1.91 -16.31 11.18
C ALA A 366 -2.67 -17.49 11.80
N GLU A 367 -3.73 -17.23 12.53
CA GLU A 367 -4.59 -18.27 13.11
C GLU A 367 -5.16 -19.21 12.03
N ARG A 368 -5.54 -18.67 10.86
CA ARG A 368 -6.15 -19.44 9.78
C ARG A 368 -5.15 -20.16 8.89
N LEU A 369 -3.95 -19.61 8.76
CA LEU A 369 -2.91 -20.21 7.92
C LEU A 369 -2.02 -21.20 8.67
N ASN A 370 -1.74 -20.97 9.96
CA ASN A 370 -0.84 -21.84 10.73
C ASN A 370 -1.57 -22.99 11.44
N GLY A 371 -2.90 -23.09 11.29
CA GLY A 371 -3.73 -24.04 12.00
C GLY A 371 -3.78 -23.65 13.48
N GLY A 372 -4.76 -22.83 13.87
CA GLY A 372 -4.88 -22.39 15.24
C GLY A 372 -4.81 -23.57 16.20
N ASN A 373 -3.80 -23.61 17.03
CA ASN A 373 -3.86 -24.33 18.28
C ASN A 373 -4.96 -23.64 19.11
N LYS A 374 -6.20 -24.16 19.01
CA LYS A 374 -7.22 -23.90 20.00
C LYS A 374 -6.84 -24.60 21.28
#